data_b99d7d5cf607994fbcb9bb024c0de8bd
#
_entry.id   b99d7d5cf607994fbcb9bb024c0de8bd
#
_cell.length_a   1.000
_cell.length_b   1.000
_cell.length_c   1.000
_cell.angle_alpha   90.00
_cell.angle_beta   90.00
_cell.angle_gamma   90.00
#
_symmetry.space_group_name_H-M   'P 1'
#
loop_
_entity.id
_entity.type
_entity.pdbx_description
1 polymer ?
#
loop_
_entity_poly.entity_id
_entity_poly.type
_entity_poly.pdbx_seq_one_letter_code
_entity_poly.pdbx_strand_id
1 'polypeptide(L)'
;ICLFLLALVWFLSTQLLEPLYTKHIEKQLITQAENITADLDKALAEDETLSSWSFGRLSVNTSFFDRLATQLYASGSLNSFCVDISDSTMRTIYKIENQSYCNLHETLLSDSANNDMIVSTAVAMRKKCRTTGGFVQTLNPPRLSGSAQLLVGRNTAGGEYTVLVTTSLVHVAEAGKILSTVLPMAAALIFAFAMTAAWLFSEWFTKPLRQLSSAARQMAMGNYAVQVDTRRSDELGDLARDFNHMASEVQHSSQMQRDLLANVSHDLRTPLTLIK
;
A
#
# COMPACT_ATOMS: atom_id res chain seq x y z
N ILE A 1 -10.12 -6.21 17.34
CA ILE A 1 -9.85 -5.02 16.49
C ILE A 1 -8.44 -5.10 15.90
N CYS A 2 -7.37 -5.24 16.72
CA CYS A 2 -5.99 -5.28 16.22
C CYS A 2 -5.70 -6.45 15.26
N LEU A 3 -6.18 -7.66 15.54
CA LEU A 3 -6.05 -8.81 14.65
C LEU A 3 -6.78 -8.60 13.32
N PHE A 4 -7.94 -7.95 13.37
CA PHE A 4 -8.69 -7.59 12.16
C PHE A 4 -7.94 -6.55 11.32
N LEU A 5 -7.34 -5.53 11.92
CA LEU A 5 -6.51 -4.54 11.23
C LEU A 5 -5.27 -5.17 10.59
N LEU A 6 -4.59 -6.09 11.28
CA LEU A 6 -3.46 -6.85 10.73
C LEU A 6 -3.87 -7.69 9.51
N ALA A 7 -4.97 -8.42 9.63
CA ALA A 7 -5.51 -9.21 8.52
C ALA A 7 -5.92 -8.32 7.34
N LEU A 8 -6.50 -7.15 7.61
CA LEU A 8 -6.89 -6.18 6.59
C LEU A 8 -5.66 -5.60 5.87
N VAL A 9 -4.61 -5.21 6.59
CA VAL A 9 -3.35 -4.72 6.01
C VAL A 9 -2.70 -5.80 5.16
N TRP A 10 -2.65 -7.03 5.66
CA TRP A 10 -2.11 -8.16 4.90
C TRP A 10 -2.92 -8.43 3.61
N PHE A 11 -4.25 -8.45 3.70
CA PHE A 11 -5.15 -8.65 2.57
C PHE A 11 -5.00 -7.52 1.54
N LEU A 12 -4.98 -6.25 1.97
CA LEU A 12 -4.79 -5.09 1.09
C LEU A 12 -3.44 -5.15 0.39
N SER A 13 -2.36 -5.50 1.09
CA SER A 13 -1.03 -5.56 0.51
C SER A 13 -0.87 -6.68 -0.51
N THR A 14 -1.49 -7.85 -0.27
CA THR A 14 -1.31 -9.02 -1.14
C THR A 14 -2.30 -9.08 -2.30
N GLN A 15 -3.52 -8.57 -2.13
CA GLN A 15 -4.59 -8.73 -3.12
C GLN A 15 -4.87 -7.47 -3.95
N LEU A 16 -4.58 -6.29 -3.42
CA LEU A 16 -4.96 -5.04 -4.08
C LEU A 16 -3.77 -4.32 -4.75
N LEU A 17 -2.57 -4.44 -4.19
CA LEU A 17 -1.43 -3.65 -4.63
C LEU A 17 -0.93 -4.07 -6.02
N GLU A 18 -0.82 -5.36 -6.28
CA GLU A 18 -0.35 -5.90 -7.55
C GLU A 18 -1.26 -5.52 -8.73
N PRO A 19 -2.59 -5.74 -8.68
CA PRO A 19 -3.47 -5.37 -9.79
C PRO A 19 -3.60 -3.84 -9.98
N LEU A 20 -3.53 -3.05 -8.92
CA LEU A 20 -3.55 -1.59 -9.02
C LEU A 20 -2.28 -1.05 -9.69
N TYR A 21 -1.14 -1.59 -9.33
CA TYR A 21 0.13 -1.19 -9.92
C TYR A 21 0.24 -1.60 -11.39
N THR A 22 -0.20 -2.80 -11.74
CA THR A 22 -0.27 -3.27 -13.13
C THR A 22 -1.16 -2.38 -13.99
N LYS A 23 -2.34 -2.00 -13.49
CA LYS A 23 -3.23 -1.04 -14.18
C LYS A 23 -2.61 0.34 -14.33
N HIS A 24 -1.84 0.80 -13.36
CA HIS A 24 -1.15 2.08 -13.44
C HIS A 24 -0.10 2.08 -14.55
N ILE A 25 0.72 1.02 -14.61
CA ILE A 25 1.71 0.83 -15.68
C ILE A 25 1.03 0.71 -17.04
N GLU A 26 -0.04 -0.08 -17.14
CA GLU A 26 -0.82 -0.21 -18.38
C GLU A 26 -1.27 1.15 -18.90
N LYS A 27 -1.83 2.00 -18.04
CA LYS A 27 -2.24 3.35 -18.41
C LYS A 27 -1.06 4.22 -18.87
N GLN A 28 0.08 4.13 -18.20
CA GLN A 28 1.28 4.86 -18.61
C GLN A 28 1.76 4.40 -19.98
N LEU A 29 1.83 3.10 -20.27
CA LEU A 29 2.24 2.57 -21.56
C LEU A 29 1.28 2.98 -22.68
N ILE A 30 -0.02 2.95 -22.44
CA ILE A 30 -1.02 3.42 -23.41
C ILE A 30 -0.78 4.88 -23.76
N THR A 31 -0.62 5.74 -22.75
CA THR A 31 -0.35 7.16 -22.97
C THR A 31 0.94 7.39 -23.75
N GLN A 32 1.99 6.66 -23.44
CA GLN A 32 3.26 6.76 -24.17
C GLN A 32 3.14 6.27 -25.61
N ALA A 33 2.47 5.15 -25.85
CA ALA A 33 2.21 4.64 -27.19
C ALA A 33 1.40 5.65 -28.03
N GLU A 34 0.41 6.29 -27.43
CA GLU A 34 -0.40 7.33 -28.08
C GLU A 34 0.41 8.57 -28.42
N ASN A 35 1.28 9.04 -27.51
CA ASN A 35 2.15 10.18 -27.77
C ASN A 35 3.12 9.89 -28.93
N ILE A 36 3.81 8.73 -28.90
CA ILE A 36 4.74 8.35 -29.96
C ILE A 36 4.01 8.19 -31.29
N THR A 37 2.81 7.63 -31.29
CA THR A 37 2.00 7.48 -32.50
C THR A 37 1.59 8.85 -33.06
N ALA A 38 1.23 9.80 -32.20
CA ALA A 38 0.89 11.17 -32.62
C ALA A 38 2.09 11.91 -33.22
N ASP A 39 3.31 11.73 -32.66
CA ASP A 39 4.53 12.29 -33.21
C ASP A 39 4.84 11.70 -34.59
N LEU A 40 4.63 10.38 -34.77
CA LEU A 40 4.77 9.71 -36.07
C LEU A 40 3.73 10.20 -37.09
N ASP A 41 2.47 10.32 -36.68
CA ASP A 41 1.40 10.83 -37.56
C ASP A 41 1.67 12.26 -38.01
N LYS A 42 2.25 13.10 -37.13
CA LYS A 42 2.66 14.45 -37.47
C LYS A 42 3.79 14.45 -38.49
N ALA A 43 4.82 13.63 -38.31
CA ALA A 43 5.93 13.52 -39.25
C ALA A 43 5.47 13.01 -40.63
N LEU A 44 4.55 12.07 -40.65
CA LEU A 44 3.94 11.56 -41.90
C LEU A 44 3.09 12.64 -42.61
N ALA A 45 2.39 13.49 -41.86
CA ALA A 45 1.63 14.62 -42.42
C ALA A 45 2.53 15.75 -42.99
N GLU A 46 3.76 15.85 -42.52
CA GLU A 46 4.78 16.78 -43.03
C GLU A 46 5.55 16.19 -44.24
N ASP A 47 5.07 15.08 -44.82
CA ASP A 47 5.66 14.39 -46.00
C ASP A 47 7.08 13.84 -45.72
N GLU A 48 7.47 13.66 -44.46
CA GLU A 48 8.72 12.96 -44.10
C GLU A 48 8.61 11.45 -44.43
N THR A 49 9.36 10.98 -45.37
CA THR A 49 9.50 9.53 -45.62
C THR A 49 10.29 8.91 -44.48
N LEU A 50 9.59 8.16 -43.60
CA LEU A 50 10.22 7.50 -42.45
C LEU A 50 10.96 6.23 -42.83
N SER A 51 10.51 5.54 -43.86
CA SER A 51 11.18 4.38 -44.41
C SER A 51 10.82 4.17 -45.87
N SER A 52 11.78 3.69 -46.66
CA SER A 52 11.57 3.34 -48.07
C SER A 52 12.21 2.00 -48.40
N TRP A 53 11.52 1.21 -49.20
CA TRP A 53 12.08 -0.03 -49.76
C TRP A 53 12.63 0.24 -51.16
N SER A 54 13.93 0.08 -51.33
CA SER A 54 14.59 0.21 -52.63
C SER A 54 15.60 -0.93 -52.82
N PHE A 55 15.53 -1.60 -53.96
CA PHE A 55 16.44 -2.70 -54.33
C PHE A 55 16.64 -3.80 -53.24
N GLY A 56 15.55 -4.17 -52.52
CA GLY A 56 15.63 -5.18 -51.47
C GLY A 56 16.31 -4.71 -50.17
N ARG A 57 16.60 -3.41 -50.03
CA ARG A 57 17.10 -2.81 -48.81
C ARG A 57 16.09 -1.83 -48.23
N LEU A 58 15.90 -1.92 -46.91
CA LEU A 58 15.13 -0.96 -46.12
C LEU A 58 16.04 0.25 -45.85
N SER A 59 15.65 1.42 -46.32
CA SER A 59 16.27 2.71 -45.95
C SER A 59 15.37 3.33 -44.89
N VAL A 60 15.91 3.68 -43.73
CA VAL A 60 15.22 4.28 -42.61
C VAL A 60 15.73 5.69 -42.39
N ASN A 61 14.83 6.64 -42.13
CA ASN A 61 15.18 8.00 -41.74
C ASN A 61 15.68 8.02 -40.27
N THR A 62 16.97 7.65 -40.09
CA THR A 62 17.58 7.58 -38.77
C THR A 62 17.54 8.90 -38.02
N SER A 63 17.63 10.04 -38.72
CA SER A 63 17.67 11.37 -38.12
C SER A 63 16.35 11.71 -37.39
N PHE A 64 15.20 11.25 -37.90
CA PHE A 64 13.92 11.40 -37.23
C PHE A 64 13.85 10.51 -36.00
N PHE A 65 14.19 9.24 -36.14
CA PHE A 65 14.13 8.28 -35.04
C PHE A 65 15.13 8.57 -33.92
N ASP A 66 16.30 9.10 -34.25
CA ASP A 66 17.31 9.52 -33.28
C ASP A 66 16.85 10.77 -32.49
N ARG A 67 16.14 11.70 -33.13
CA ARG A 67 15.49 12.82 -32.42
C ARG A 67 14.40 12.31 -31.47
N LEU A 68 13.53 11.41 -31.95
CA LEU A 68 12.49 10.79 -31.14
C LEU A 68 13.10 10.05 -29.95
N ALA A 69 14.14 9.24 -30.17
CA ALA A 69 14.85 8.54 -29.11
C ALA A 69 15.44 9.52 -28.09
N THR A 70 16.11 10.59 -28.55
CA THR A 70 16.68 11.62 -27.66
C THR A 70 15.61 12.29 -26.82
N GLN A 71 14.44 12.58 -27.38
CA GLN A 71 13.31 13.19 -26.69
C GLN A 71 12.73 12.24 -25.62
N LEU A 72 12.59 10.96 -25.95
CA LEU A 72 12.14 9.92 -25.00
C LEU A 72 13.17 9.67 -23.88
N TYR A 73 14.47 9.72 -24.18
CA TYR A 73 15.52 9.66 -23.15
C TYR A 73 15.48 10.88 -22.23
N ALA A 74 15.34 12.08 -22.79
CA ALA A 74 15.29 13.32 -22.01
C ALA A 74 14.06 13.40 -21.09
N SER A 75 12.93 12.81 -21.50
CA SER A 75 11.73 12.72 -20.67
C SER A 75 11.81 11.69 -19.54
N GLY A 76 12.90 10.89 -19.47
CA GLY A 76 13.05 9.79 -18.52
C GLY A 76 12.11 8.60 -18.78
N SER A 77 11.32 8.67 -19.84
CA SER A 77 10.30 7.67 -20.17
C SER A 77 10.91 6.31 -20.48
N LEU A 78 12.08 6.25 -21.11
CA LEU A 78 12.76 5.00 -21.50
C LEU A 78 13.45 4.25 -20.36
N ASN A 79 13.43 4.78 -19.13
CA ASN A 79 14.01 4.05 -17.99
C ASN A 79 13.22 2.79 -17.61
N SER A 80 11.97 2.68 -18.08
CA SER A 80 11.06 1.62 -17.66
C SER A 80 10.45 0.83 -18.82
N PHE A 81 10.63 1.24 -20.08
CA PHE A 81 10.01 0.56 -21.22
C PHE A 81 10.86 0.66 -22.51
N CYS A 82 10.55 -0.23 -23.45
CA CYS A 82 11.17 -0.31 -24.76
C CYS A 82 10.15 0.04 -25.82
N VAL A 83 10.62 0.64 -26.91
CA VAL A 83 9.78 1.03 -28.05
C VAL A 83 10.28 0.35 -29.31
N ASP A 84 9.42 -0.41 -29.94
CA ASP A 84 9.63 -1.00 -31.26
C ASP A 84 8.68 -0.35 -32.27
N ILE A 85 9.20 0.19 -33.35
CA ILE A 85 8.40 0.75 -34.43
C ILE A 85 8.49 -0.22 -35.62
N SER A 86 7.34 -0.71 -36.05
CA SER A 86 7.21 -1.72 -37.10
C SER A 86 6.42 -1.18 -38.27
N ASP A 87 6.68 -1.71 -39.46
CA ASP A 87 5.89 -1.44 -40.66
C ASP A 87 4.56 -2.21 -40.66
N SER A 88 3.75 -2.00 -41.70
CA SER A 88 2.49 -2.71 -41.90
C SER A 88 2.63 -4.24 -42.01
N THR A 89 3.86 -4.76 -42.20
CA THR A 89 4.18 -6.18 -42.24
C THR A 89 4.71 -6.73 -40.92
N MET A 90 4.71 -5.92 -39.87
CA MET A 90 5.28 -6.22 -38.52
C MET A 90 6.79 -6.45 -38.54
N ARG A 91 7.50 -5.91 -39.54
CA ARG A 91 8.96 -5.85 -39.51
C ARG A 91 9.38 -4.65 -38.72
N THR A 92 10.29 -4.83 -37.77
CA THR A 92 10.85 -3.73 -36.98
C THR A 92 11.68 -2.85 -37.90
N ILE A 93 11.34 -1.57 -37.95
CA ILE A 93 12.04 -0.51 -38.67
C ILE A 93 13.05 0.13 -37.78
N TYR A 94 12.65 0.47 -36.58
CA TYR A 94 13.49 1.14 -35.60
C TYR A 94 13.18 0.65 -34.20
N LYS A 95 14.23 0.53 -33.40
CA LYS A 95 14.16 0.03 -32.02
C LYS A 95 14.82 1.00 -31.07
N ILE A 96 14.14 1.40 -30.04
CA ILE A 96 14.67 2.26 -29.00
C ILE A 96 14.78 1.42 -27.72
N GLU A 97 16.02 1.07 -27.39
CA GLU A 97 16.34 0.20 -26.25
C GLU A 97 17.21 0.93 -25.26
N ASN A 98 16.91 0.82 -23.99
CA ASN A 98 17.78 1.31 -22.93
C ASN A 98 18.44 0.18 -22.11
N GLN A 99 17.94 -1.06 -22.18
CA GLN A 99 18.44 -2.14 -21.31
C GLN A 99 18.28 -3.55 -21.92
N SER A 100 19.04 -4.51 -21.37
CA SER A 100 19.19 -5.89 -21.84
C SER A 100 17.91 -6.75 -21.88
N TYR A 101 16.79 -6.28 -21.38
CA TYR A 101 15.50 -7.01 -21.38
C TYR A 101 14.52 -6.56 -22.47
N CYS A 102 14.95 -5.65 -23.33
CA CYS A 102 14.18 -5.21 -24.50
C CYS A 102 14.24 -6.20 -25.68
N ASN A 103 14.53 -7.45 -25.43
CA ASN A 103 14.71 -8.47 -26.47
C ASN A 103 13.43 -9.18 -26.86
N LEU A 104 12.26 -8.50 -26.79
CA LEU A 104 10.99 -9.13 -27.17
C LEU A 104 11.03 -9.65 -28.61
N HIS A 105 11.62 -8.87 -29.49
CA HIS A 105 11.73 -9.23 -30.92
C HIS A 105 12.66 -10.42 -31.16
N GLU A 106 13.84 -10.45 -30.53
CA GLU A 106 14.76 -11.60 -30.61
C GLU A 106 14.14 -12.83 -29.95
N THR A 107 13.46 -12.66 -28.83
CA THR A 107 12.81 -13.78 -28.13
C THR A 107 11.63 -14.34 -28.93
N LEU A 108 10.88 -13.49 -29.61
CA LEU A 108 9.80 -13.90 -30.47
C LEU A 108 10.30 -14.51 -31.79
N LEU A 109 11.47 -14.09 -32.30
CA LEU A 109 12.00 -14.55 -33.58
C LEU A 109 13.10 -15.62 -33.47
N SER A 110 13.80 -15.71 -32.32
CA SER A 110 14.93 -16.64 -32.17
C SER A 110 14.52 -18.08 -31.83
N ASP A 111 13.27 -18.32 -31.50
CA ASP A 111 12.79 -19.66 -31.15
C ASP A 111 12.36 -20.41 -32.41
N SER A 112 13.34 -20.87 -33.16
CA SER A 112 13.15 -21.67 -34.38
C SER A 112 12.37 -22.98 -34.18
N ALA A 113 12.14 -23.41 -32.94
CA ALA A 113 11.37 -24.59 -32.59
C ALA A 113 9.84 -24.32 -32.44
N ASN A 114 9.42 -23.05 -32.36
CA ASN A 114 8.04 -22.64 -32.13
C ASN A 114 7.55 -21.55 -33.11
N ASN A 115 8.09 -21.52 -34.32
CA ASN A 115 7.75 -20.53 -35.36
C ASN A 115 6.24 -20.34 -35.56
N ASP A 116 5.44 -21.43 -35.50
CA ASP A 116 3.99 -21.35 -35.71
C ASP A 116 3.25 -20.57 -34.60
N MET A 117 3.71 -20.67 -33.37
CA MET A 117 3.07 -19.94 -32.25
C MET A 117 3.43 -18.45 -32.28
N ILE A 118 4.63 -18.11 -32.70
CA ILE A 118 5.11 -16.73 -32.83
C ILE A 118 4.43 -16.05 -34.01
N VAL A 119 4.40 -16.67 -35.14
CA VAL A 119 3.69 -16.19 -36.34
C VAL A 119 2.20 -16.02 -36.06
N SER A 120 1.57 -16.95 -35.36
CA SER A 120 0.16 -16.85 -34.99
C SER A 120 -0.09 -15.70 -34.02
N THR A 121 0.80 -15.46 -33.07
CA THR A 121 0.69 -14.34 -32.12
C THR A 121 0.90 -13.01 -32.83
N ALA A 122 1.90 -12.87 -33.67
CA ALA A 122 2.14 -11.66 -34.46
C ALA A 122 0.97 -11.35 -35.41
N VAL A 123 0.42 -12.38 -36.07
CA VAL A 123 -0.78 -12.25 -36.93
C VAL A 123 -2.00 -11.83 -36.11
N ALA A 124 -2.19 -12.40 -34.93
CA ALA A 124 -3.28 -12.02 -34.03
C ALA A 124 -3.17 -10.61 -33.54
N MET A 125 -1.96 -10.17 -33.16
CA MET A 125 -1.63 -8.79 -32.77
C MET A 125 -1.93 -7.82 -33.92
N ARG A 126 -1.47 -8.12 -35.12
CA ARG A 126 -1.72 -7.32 -36.33
C ARG A 126 -3.21 -7.19 -36.64
N LYS A 127 -3.95 -8.31 -36.58
CA LYS A 127 -5.39 -8.30 -36.78
C LYS A 127 -6.09 -7.41 -35.74
N LYS A 128 -5.68 -7.49 -34.49
CA LYS A 128 -6.22 -6.71 -33.39
C LYS A 128 -5.89 -5.22 -33.53
N CYS A 129 -4.66 -4.86 -33.90
CA CYS A 129 -4.30 -3.48 -34.23
C CYS A 129 -5.15 -2.91 -35.38
N ARG A 130 -5.38 -3.66 -36.44
CA ARG A 130 -6.19 -3.22 -37.59
C ARG A 130 -7.66 -3.01 -37.24
N THR A 131 -8.22 -3.82 -36.35
CA THR A 131 -9.66 -3.76 -36.02
C THR A 131 -9.98 -2.74 -34.92
N THR A 132 -9.07 -2.51 -33.96
CA THR A 132 -9.33 -1.67 -32.80
C THR A 132 -8.40 -0.44 -32.68
N GLY A 133 -7.50 -0.23 -33.65
CA GLY A 133 -6.51 0.84 -33.61
C GLY A 133 -5.39 0.63 -32.58
N GLY A 134 -5.51 -0.38 -31.74
CA GLY A 134 -4.52 -0.71 -30.74
C GLY A 134 -4.87 -1.95 -29.94
N PHE A 135 -3.94 -2.45 -29.16
CA PHE A 135 -4.16 -3.59 -28.24
C PHE A 135 -3.28 -3.47 -27.00
N VAL A 136 -3.71 -4.14 -25.94
CA VAL A 136 -2.92 -4.39 -24.72
C VAL A 136 -2.89 -5.89 -24.50
N GLN A 137 -1.71 -6.44 -24.25
CA GLN A 137 -1.54 -7.87 -24.03
C GLN A 137 -0.41 -8.14 -23.05
N THR A 138 -0.64 -9.02 -22.08
CA THR A 138 0.40 -9.57 -21.22
C THR A 138 0.99 -10.80 -21.86
N LEU A 139 2.29 -10.83 -22.05
CA LEU A 139 3.03 -11.96 -22.60
C LEU A 139 3.79 -12.65 -21.47
N ASN A 140 3.65 -13.95 -21.38
CA ASN A 140 4.44 -14.81 -20.49
C ASN A 140 5.39 -15.66 -21.37
N PRO A 141 6.57 -15.15 -21.71
CA PRO A 141 7.49 -15.88 -22.56
C PRO A 141 8.03 -17.11 -21.80
N PRO A 142 8.01 -18.30 -22.41
CA PRO A 142 8.34 -19.57 -21.74
C PRO A 142 9.80 -19.73 -21.37
N ARG A 143 10.70 -18.87 -21.84
CA ARG A 143 12.15 -18.99 -21.63
C ARG A 143 12.85 -17.79 -20.98
N LEU A 144 12.18 -16.66 -20.81
CA LEU A 144 12.73 -15.53 -20.05
C LEU A 144 12.33 -15.68 -18.60
N SER A 145 13.19 -16.30 -17.82
CA SER A 145 13.21 -16.33 -16.32
C SER A 145 11.94 -15.82 -15.61
N GLY A 146 10.77 -16.32 -15.99
CA GLY A 146 9.51 -16.13 -15.24
C GLY A 146 8.91 -14.73 -15.25
N SER A 147 9.41 -13.80 -16.05
CA SER A 147 8.92 -12.43 -16.06
C SER A 147 7.88 -12.18 -17.12
N ALA A 148 6.66 -11.89 -16.69
CA ALA A 148 5.61 -11.39 -17.56
C ALA A 148 6.02 -10.02 -18.15
N GLN A 149 5.68 -9.82 -19.41
CA GLN A 149 5.87 -8.54 -20.10
C GLN A 149 4.50 -7.98 -20.49
N LEU A 150 4.33 -6.68 -20.29
CA LEU A 150 3.16 -5.94 -20.75
C LEU A 150 3.50 -5.26 -22.07
N LEU A 151 2.70 -5.58 -23.10
CA LEU A 151 2.85 -5.07 -24.45
C LEU A 151 1.65 -4.23 -24.82
N VAL A 152 1.90 -3.01 -25.28
CA VAL A 152 0.88 -2.11 -25.83
C VAL A 152 1.24 -1.83 -27.28
N GLY A 153 0.31 -2.06 -28.19
CA GLY A 153 0.45 -1.73 -29.61
C GLY A 153 -0.54 -0.67 -30.04
N ARG A 154 -0.07 0.30 -30.85
CA ARG A 154 -0.89 1.34 -31.48
C ARG A 154 -0.48 1.50 -32.93
N ASN A 155 -1.46 1.77 -33.81
CA ASN A 155 -1.22 2.08 -35.22
C ASN A 155 -1.26 3.58 -35.43
N THR A 156 -0.44 4.06 -36.40
CA THR A 156 -0.59 5.39 -36.99
C THR A 156 -1.94 5.51 -37.69
N ALA A 157 -2.43 6.73 -37.88
CA ALA A 157 -3.74 7.01 -38.49
C ALA A 157 -3.88 6.39 -39.88
N GLY A 158 -2.81 6.38 -40.67
CA GLY A 158 -2.76 5.72 -41.97
C GLY A 158 -2.61 4.20 -41.93
N GLY A 159 -2.31 3.62 -40.75
CA GLY A 159 -2.06 2.18 -40.56
C GLY A 159 -0.74 1.69 -41.18
N GLU A 160 0.15 2.58 -41.57
CA GLU A 160 1.45 2.26 -42.17
C GLU A 160 2.46 1.76 -41.17
N TYR A 161 2.42 2.32 -39.95
CA TYR A 161 3.34 1.96 -38.88
C TYR A 161 2.58 1.52 -37.65
N THR A 162 3.21 0.62 -36.89
CA THR A 162 2.73 0.15 -35.60
C THR A 162 3.79 0.44 -34.55
N VAL A 163 3.43 1.15 -33.51
CA VAL A 163 4.25 1.40 -32.33
C VAL A 163 3.94 0.32 -31.30
N LEU A 164 4.97 -0.41 -30.87
CA LEU A 164 4.90 -1.42 -29.82
C LEU A 164 5.69 -0.91 -28.63
N VAL A 165 5.04 -0.71 -27.51
CA VAL A 165 5.68 -0.31 -26.25
C VAL A 165 5.62 -1.48 -25.30
N THR A 166 6.78 -1.91 -24.81
CA THR A 166 6.90 -3.07 -23.91
C THR A 166 7.59 -2.70 -22.62
N THR A 167 7.14 -3.30 -21.52
CA THR A 167 7.82 -3.25 -20.22
C THR A 167 7.86 -4.62 -19.57
N SER A 168 8.92 -4.86 -18.81
CA SER A 168 9.02 -6.06 -17.98
C SER A 168 8.30 -5.85 -16.65
N LEU A 169 7.46 -6.80 -16.26
CA LEU A 169 6.79 -6.82 -14.97
C LEU A 169 7.64 -7.45 -13.86
N VAL A 170 8.92 -7.79 -14.13
CA VAL A 170 9.84 -8.36 -13.11
C VAL A 170 9.96 -7.48 -11.90
N HIS A 171 10.26 -6.21 -12.11
CA HIS A 171 10.43 -5.26 -11.01
C HIS A 171 9.14 -5.06 -10.21
N VAL A 172 7.99 -5.20 -10.87
CA VAL A 172 6.67 -5.15 -10.20
C VAL A 172 6.48 -6.37 -9.31
N ALA A 173 6.77 -7.56 -9.83
CA ALA A 173 6.64 -8.79 -9.06
C ALA A 173 7.66 -8.87 -7.92
N GLU A 174 8.90 -8.41 -8.13
CA GLU A 174 9.92 -8.35 -7.09
C GLU A 174 9.57 -7.31 -6.01
N ALA A 175 9.17 -6.11 -6.40
CA ALA A 175 8.69 -5.10 -5.45
C ALA A 175 7.46 -5.56 -4.68
N GLY A 176 6.51 -6.20 -5.34
CA GLY A 176 5.33 -6.82 -4.73
C GLY A 176 5.72 -7.90 -3.73
N LYS A 177 6.69 -8.76 -4.05
CA LYS A 177 7.18 -9.82 -3.17
C LYS A 177 7.91 -9.27 -1.95
N ILE A 178 8.76 -8.25 -2.13
CA ILE A 178 9.42 -7.56 -1.01
C ILE A 178 8.37 -6.92 -0.11
N LEU A 179 7.42 -6.21 -0.68
CA LEU A 179 6.37 -5.51 0.05
C LEU A 179 5.46 -6.49 0.81
N SER A 180 5.08 -7.61 0.17
CA SER A 180 4.26 -8.66 0.79
C SER A 180 4.97 -9.38 1.95
N THR A 181 6.30 -9.32 2.01
CA THR A 181 7.09 -9.91 3.10
C THR A 181 7.38 -8.88 4.20
N VAL A 182 7.75 -7.66 3.82
CA VAL A 182 8.17 -6.61 4.78
C VAL A 182 6.97 -6.01 5.51
N LEU A 183 5.86 -5.76 4.82
CA LEU A 183 4.66 -5.17 5.44
C LEU A 183 4.07 -6.00 6.58
N PRO A 184 3.81 -7.31 6.43
CA PRO A 184 3.28 -8.11 7.54
C PRO A 184 4.29 -8.25 8.68
N MET A 185 5.60 -8.29 8.40
CA MET A 185 6.63 -8.32 9.44
C MET A 185 6.65 -7.01 10.24
N ALA A 186 6.62 -5.87 9.56
CA ALA A 186 6.51 -4.56 10.20
C ALA A 186 5.21 -4.42 11.02
N ALA A 187 4.08 -4.86 10.45
CA ALA A 187 2.80 -4.86 11.14
C ALA A 187 2.81 -5.76 12.39
N ALA A 188 3.44 -6.93 12.34
CA ALA A 188 3.60 -7.82 13.49
C ALA A 188 4.45 -7.18 14.61
N LEU A 189 5.53 -6.48 14.26
CA LEU A 189 6.37 -5.74 15.22
C LEU A 189 5.59 -4.58 15.88
N ILE A 190 4.87 -3.79 15.09
CA ILE A 190 4.02 -2.71 15.61
C ILE A 190 2.94 -3.26 16.53
N PHE A 191 2.33 -4.39 16.16
CA PHE A 191 1.32 -5.04 16.99
C PHE A 191 1.90 -5.56 18.31
N ALA A 192 3.06 -6.22 18.29
CA ALA A 192 3.74 -6.67 19.50
C ALA A 192 4.08 -5.49 20.43
N PHE A 193 4.57 -4.39 19.86
CA PHE A 193 4.83 -3.16 20.60
C PHE A 193 3.56 -2.58 21.21
N ALA A 194 2.47 -2.48 20.44
CA ALA A 194 1.19 -1.97 20.92
C ALA A 194 0.58 -2.84 22.04
N MET A 195 0.69 -4.17 21.93
CA MET A 195 0.25 -5.10 22.99
C MET A 195 1.04 -4.90 24.28
N THR A 196 2.36 -4.76 24.16
CA THR A 196 3.25 -4.52 25.31
C THR A 196 2.93 -3.18 25.97
N ALA A 197 2.77 -2.12 25.17
CA ALA A 197 2.40 -0.79 25.65
C ALA A 197 1.01 -0.79 26.33
N ALA A 198 0.03 -1.47 25.75
CA ALA A 198 -1.31 -1.58 26.32
C ALA A 198 -1.30 -2.35 27.66
N TRP A 199 -0.50 -3.41 27.76
CA TRP A 199 -0.33 -4.17 29.01
C TRP A 199 0.33 -3.30 30.09
N LEU A 200 1.41 -2.60 29.78
CA LEU A 200 2.08 -1.66 30.70
C LEU A 200 1.13 -0.56 31.15
N PHE A 201 0.36 0.02 30.23
CA PHE A 201 -0.61 1.06 30.54
C PHE A 201 -1.71 0.53 31.46
N SER A 202 -2.16 -0.71 31.26
CA SER A 202 -3.16 -1.35 32.13
C SER A 202 -2.65 -1.53 33.57
N GLU A 203 -1.42 -1.99 33.73
CA GLU A 203 -0.83 -2.15 35.08
C GLU A 203 -0.54 -0.82 35.76
N TRP A 204 -0.04 0.16 35.01
CA TRP A 204 0.41 1.44 35.56
C TRP A 204 -0.73 2.45 35.80
N PHE A 205 -1.77 2.45 34.97
CA PHE A 205 -2.85 3.42 35.02
C PHE A 205 -4.19 2.79 35.41
N THR A 206 -4.62 1.77 34.68
CA THR A 206 -5.99 1.26 34.81
C THR A 206 -6.20 0.56 36.15
N LYS A 207 -5.22 -0.20 36.61
CA LYS A 207 -5.32 -0.96 37.87
C LYS A 207 -5.40 -0.05 39.11
N PRO A 208 -4.55 0.98 39.31
CA PRO A 208 -4.68 1.93 40.39
C PRO A 208 -5.99 2.71 40.38
N LEU A 209 -6.45 3.15 39.20
CA LEU A 209 -7.74 3.85 39.10
C LEU A 209 -8.92 2.95 39.48
N ARG A 210 -8.89 1.66 39.13
CA ARG A 210 -9.89 0.70 39.58
C ARG A 210 -9.86 0.48 41.09
N GLN A 211 -8.67 0.47 41.70
CA GLN A 211 -8.53 0.33 43.16
C GLN A 211 -9.13 1.56 43.86
N LEU A 212 -8.83 2.78 43.40
CA LEU A 212 -9.40 4.02 43.90
C LEU A 212 -10.94 4.03 43.77
N SER A 213 -11.45 3.67 42.60
CA SER A 213 -12.91 3.57 42.37
C SER A 213 -13.58 2.53 43.27
N SER A 214 -12.93 1.39 43.51
CA SER A 214 -13.45 0.35 44.43
C SER A 214 -13.43 0.83 45.87
N ALA A 215 -12.36 1.53 46.30
CA ALA A 215 -12.25 2.11 47.63
C ALA A 215 -13.36 3.18 47.88
N ALA A 216 -13.58 4.05 46.86
CA ALA A 216 -14.64 5.06 46.93
C ALA A 216 -16.05 4.42 47.07
N ARG A 217 -16.32 3.31 46.37
CA ARG A 217 -17.59 2.56 46.55
C ARG A 217 -17.72 1.96 47.93
N GLN A 218 -16.66 1.40 48.50
CA GLN A 218 -16.66 0.86 49.85
C GLN A 218 -16.93 1.95 50.88
N MET A 219 -16.30 3.14 50.71
CA MET A 219 -16.55 4.29 51.56
C MET A 219 -18.01 4.75 51.48
N ALA A 220 -18.62 4.78 50.29
CA ALA A 220 -20.05 5.10 50.14
C ALA A 220 -20.99 4.10 50.82
N MET A 221 -20.53 2.85 51.00
CA MET A 221 -21.25 1.83 51.77
C MET A 221 -20.99 1.85 53.29
N GLY A 222 -20.27 2.88 53.76
CA GLY A 222 -19.98 3.07 55.18
C GLY A 222 -18.69 2.41 55.70
N ASN A 223 -17.88 1.81 54.79
CA ASN A 223 -16.58 1.27 55.14
C ASN A 223 -15.53 2.37 55.00
N TYR A 224 -15.32 3.16 56.05
CA TYR A 224 -14.38 4.28 56.08
C TYR A 224 -12.92 3.87 56.41
N ALA A 225 -12.73 2.59 56.82
CA ALA A 225 -11.39 2.07 57.12
C ALA A 225 -10.60 1.61 55.88
N VAL A 226 -11.17 1.79 54.66
CA VAL A 226 -10.54 1.44 53.41
C VAL A 226 -9.35 2.35 53.13
N GLN A 227 -8.22 1.75 52.74
CA GLN A 227 -7.02 2.48 52.34
C GLN A 227 -6.56 2.04 50.97
N VAL A 228 -5.98 2.97 50.20
CA VAL A 228 -5.38 2.74 48.91
C VAL A 228 -3.86 2.84 49.02
N ASP A 229 -3.12 2.07 48.21
CA ASP A 229 -1.65 2.07 48.23
C ASP A 229 -1.07 3.43 47.77
N THR A 230 -0.25 4.04 48.60
CA THR A 230 0.36 5.36 48.38
C THR A 230 1.84 5.32 48.06
N ARG A 231 2.38 4.14 47.70
CA ARG A 231 3.84 3.97 47.42
C ARG A 231 4.31 4.67 46.15
N ARG A 232 3.38 5.17 45.34
CA ARG A 232 3.70 5.87 44.09
C ARG A 232 4.10 7.34 44.40
N SER A 233 5.01 7.84 43.56
CA SER A 233 5.50 9.23 43.62
C SER A 233 4.99 10.11 42.48
N ASP A 234 3.94 9.66 41.78
CA ASP A 234 3.27 10.35 40.67
C ASP A 234 1.92 10.96 41.12
N GLU A 235 1.21 11.56 40.18
CA GLU A 235 -0.11 12.17 40.40
C GLU A 235 -1.16 11.18 40.91
N LEU A 236 -1.04 9.92 40.55
CA LEU A 236 -1.92 8.85 41.09
C LEU A 236 -1.58 8.54 42.55
N GLY A 237 -0.31 8.62 42.92
CA GLY A 237 0.12 8.48 44.32
C GLY A 237 -0.35 9.66 45.17
N ASP A 238 -0.32 10.89 44.64
CA ASP A 238 -0.89 12.06 45.30
C ASP A 238 -2.37 11.91 45.50
N LEU A 239 -3.10 11.53 44.48
CA LEU A 239 -4.55 11.25 44.54
C LEU A 239 -4.89 10.15 45.56
N ALA A 240 -4.06 9.13 45.69
CA ALA A 240 -4.25 8.06 46.68
C ALA A 240 -4.04 8.58 48.11
N ARG A 241 -3.06 9.49 48.34
CA ARG A 241 -2.83 10.14 49.66
C ARG A 241 -4.01 11.04 50.04
N ASP A 242 -4.49 11.85 49.11
CA ASP A 242 -5.63 12.72 49.34
C ASP A 242 -6.90 11.93 49.64
N PHE A 243 -7.11 10.82 48.91
CA PHE A 243 -8.20 9.92 49.16
C PHE A 243 -8.12 9.30 50.56
N ASN A 244 -6.96 8.79 50.98
CA ASN A 244 -6.77 8.22 52.32
C ASN A 244 -6.98 9.26 53.44
N HIS A 245 -6.51 10.51 53.22
CA HIS A 245 -6.75 11.60 54.13
C HIS A 245 -8.24 11.91 54.29
N MET A 246 -8.97 12.03 53.16
CA MET A 246 -10.43 12.23 53.16
C MET A 246 -11.16 11.06 53.84
N ALA A 247 -10.77 9.83 53.59
CA ALA A 247 -11.36 8.65 54.22
C ALA A 247 -11.18 8.71 55.77
N SER A 248 -10.01 9.08 56.26
CA SER A 248 -9.72 9.27 57.69
C SER A 248 -10.55 10.37 58.32
N GLU A 249 -10.73 11.50 57.66
CA GLU A 249 -11.56 12.63 58.17
C GLU A 249 -13.05 12.21 58.27
N VAL A 250 -13.57 11.52 57.23
CA VAL A 250 -14.95 11.02 57.26
C VAL A 250 -15.13 9.97 58.35
N GLN A 251 -14.17 9.07 58.56
CA GLN A 251 -14.19 8.08 59.63
C GLN A 251 -14.24 8.77 61.00
N HIS A 252 -13.40 9.75 61.23
CA HIS A 252 -13.38 10.52 62.52
C HIS A 252 -14.70 11.26 62.75
N SER A 253 -15.22 11.95 61.72
CA SER A 253 -16.53 12.63 61.82
C SER A 253 -17.68 11.65 62.11
N SER A 254 -17.68 10.50 61.42
CA SER A 254 -18.71 9.47 61.68
C SER A 254 -18.64 8.88 63.10
N GLN A 255 -17.43 8.68 63.60
CA GLN A 255 -17.24 8.20 65.00
C GLN A 255 -17.71 9.28 66.00
N MET A 256 -17.35 10.54 65.81
CA MET A 256 -17.79 11.65 66.67
C MET A 256 -19.32 11.78 66.70
N GLN A 257 -20.00 11.59 65.53
CA GLN A 257 -21.47 11.59 65.47
C GLN A 257 -22.08 10.42 66.29
N ARG A 258 -21.48 9.23 66.22
CA ARG A 258 -21.95 8.06 66.99
C ARG A 258 -21.79 8.26 68.48
N ASP A 259 -20.63 8.80 68.89
CA ASP A 259 -20.32 9.07 70.29
C ASP A 259 -21.27 10.14 70.84
N LEU A 260 -21.55 11.20 70.04
CA LEU A 260 -22.50 12.25 70.43
C LEU A 260 -23.92 11.70 70.60
N LEU A 261 -24.39 10.87 69.63
CA LEU A 261 -25.72 10.23 69.76
C LEU A 261 -25.79 9.30 70.95
N ALA A 262 -24.74 8.54 71.26
CA ALA A 262 -24.65 7.68 72.43
C ALA A 262 -24.74 8.48 73.75
N ASN A 263 -23.97 9.58 73.87
CA ASN A 263 -23.98 10.48 75.04
C ASN A 263 -25.33 11.14 75.21
N VAL A 264 -25.92 11.71 74.15
CA VAL A 264 -27.27 12.31 74.21
C VAL A 264 -28.31 11.29 74.61
N SER A 265 -28.26 10.05 74.09
CA SER A 265 -29.17 8.97 74.43
C SER A 265 -29.03 8.57 75.90
N HIS A 266 -27.80 8.53 76.41
CA HIS A 266 -27.52 8.26 77.82
C HIS A 266 -28.10 9.37 78.75
N ASP A 267 -27.81 10.66 78.43
CA ASP A 267 -28.23 11.81 79.19
C ASP A 267 -29.76 12.03 79.21
N LEU A 268 -30.44 11.64 78.12
CA LEU A 268 -31.89 11.64 78.04
C LEU A 268 -32.53 10.48 78.83
N ARG A 269 -31.85 9.34 78.91
CA ARG A 269 -32.38 8.14 79.62
C ARG A 269 -32.46 8.38 81.15
N THR A 270 -31.47 9.11 81.68
CA THR A 270 -31.39 9.39 83.12
C THR A 270 -32.59 10.17 83.63
N PRO A 271 -33.05 11.31 83.12
CA PRO A 271 -34.21 12.04 83.57
C PRO A 271 -35.54 11.30 83.27
N LEU A 272 -35.62 10.52 82.16
CA LEU A 272 -36.82 9.74 81.79
C LEU A 272 -37.10 8.57 82.76
N THR A 273 -36.06 8.00 83.39
CA THR A 273 -36.19 6.97 84.38
C THR A 273 -36.65 7.51 85.76
N LEU A 274 -36.46 8.82 86.00
CA LEU A 274 -36.91 9.49 87.27
C LEU A 274 -38.35 9.97 87.22
N ILE A 275 -39.02 9.99 86.06
CA ILE A 275 -40.41 10.44 85.87
C ILE A 275 -41.40 9.25 85.99
N LYS A 276 -40.98 8.06 86.34
CA LYS A 276 -41.82 6.89 86.64
C LYS A 276 -41.94 6.73 88.14
#